data_d00aa05d1f6cce3d3f288337d079a5f8
#
_entry.id   d00aa05d1f6cce3d3f288337d079a5f8
#
_cell.length_a   1.000
_cell.length_b   1.000
_cell.length_c   1.000
_cell.angle_alpha   90.00
_cell.angle_beta   90.00
_cell.angle_gamma   90.00
#
_symmetry.space_group_name_H-M   'P 1'
#
loop_
_entity.id
_entity.type
_entity.pdbx_description
1 polymer ?
#
loop_
_entity_poly.entity_id
_entity_poly.type
_entity_poly.pdbx_seq_one_letter_code
_entity_poly.pdbx_strand_id
1 'polypeptide(L)'
;EEYSSGVNWEAHEMDFVVSDIIDLYLRKMIEMCRENGIQVMIEQLPMNETSYGILQPDFKTHYKEYMMGLAVAYPDVRVAIKPYCYNNEYFGDADHLNEKGCRVFSQYIATEVLGETQ
;
A
#
# COMPACT_ATOMS: atom_id res chain seq x y z
N GLU A 1 11.47 -19.15 17.98
CA GLU A 1 11.46 -17.70 18.25
C GLU A 1 10.04 -17.20 18.08
N GLU A 2 9.42 -16.75 19.16
CA GLU A 2 8.13 -16.06 19.09
C GLU A 2 8.37 -14.72 18.40
N TYR A 3 7.96 -14.61 17.16
CA TYR A 3 7.89 -13.33 16.47
C TYR A 3 6.75 -12.51 17.06
N SER A 4 7.07 -11.63 17.97
CA SER A 4 6.13 -10.59 18.34
C SER A 4 6.20 -9.52 17.25
N SER A 5 5.23 -9.53 16.36
CA SER A 5 5.12 -8.53 15.28
C SER A 5 4.85 -7.13 15.81
N GLY A 6 4.94 -6.81 17.02
CA GLY A 6 4.67 -5.48 17.55
C GLY A 6 3.37 -4.84 17.01
N VAL A 7 3.01 -3.71 17.54
CA VAL A 7 1.87 -2.91 17.07
C VAL A 7 2.37 -1.53 16.70
N ASN A 8 2.05 -1.08 15.50
CA ASN A 8 2.25 0.31 15.15
C ASN A 8 1.15 1.16 15.82
N TRP A 9 1.43 1.66 17.01
CA TRP A 9 0.48 2.46 17.79
C TRP A 9 0.13 3.80 17.11
N GLU A 10 0.99 4.30 16.26
CA GLU A 10 0.69 5.51 15.49
C GLU A 10 -0.51 5.28 14.55
N ALA A 11 -0.69 4.06 14.05
CA ALA A 11 -1.84 3.72 13.23
C ALA A 11 -3.19 3.91 13.92
N HIS A 12 -3.23 3.84 15.26
CA HIS A 12 -4.45 4.05 16.02
C HIS A 12 -4.89 5.52 16.07
N GLU A 13 -3.96 6.45 16.04
CA GLU A 13 -4.24 7.88 16.21
C GLU A 13 -4.26 8.64 14.87
N MET A 14 -3.79 8.00 13.79
CA MET A 14 -3.68 8.66 12.48
C MET A 14 -4.96 8.57 11.68
N ASP A 15 -5.37 9.72 11.13
CA ASP A 15 -6.21 9.76 9.95
C ASP A 15 -5.34 9.71 8.69
N PHE A 16 -5.90 9.21 7.58
CA PHE A 16 -5.23 9.26 6.30
C PHE A 16 -5.39 10.65 5.69
N VAL A 17 -4.31 11.41 5.68
CA VAL A 17 -4.27 12.75 5.10
C VAL A 17 -3.07 12.86 4.16
N VAL A 18 -3.35 13.26 2.93
CA VAL A 18 -2.30 13.59 1.96
C VAL A 18 -2.18 15.10 1.86
N SER A 19 -0.99 15.64 2.14
CA SER A 19 -0.77 17.07 2.00
C SER A 19 -0.79 17.48 0.52
N ASP A 20 -1.21 18.72 0.25
CA ASP A 20 -1.28 19.26 -1.12
C ASP A 20 0.05 19.15 -1.87
N ILE A 21 1.16 19.30 -1.14
CA ILE A 21 2.50 19.22 -1.73
C ILE A 21 2.86 17.79 -2.13
N ILE A 22 2.49 16.80 -1.31
CA ILE A 22 2.72 15.38 -1.63
C ILE A 22 1.84 14.97 -2.81
N ASP A 23 0.57 15.34 -2.81
CA ASP A 23 -0.35 15.07 -3.92
C ASP A 23 0.16 15.68 -5.23
N LEU A 24 0.59 16.94 -5.18
CA LEU A 24 1.15 17.64 -6.35
C LEU A 24 2.34 16.90 -6.95
N TYR A 25 3.31 16.51 -6.12
CA TYR A 25 4.51 15.86 -6.61
C TYR A 25 4.27 14.41 -7.05
N LEU A 26 3.37 13.68 -6.38
CA LEU A 26 2.96 12.36 -6.81
C LEU A 26 2.34 12.42 -8.22
N ARG A 27 1.42 13.36 -8.44
CA ARG A 27 0.80 13.55 -9.77
C ARG A 27 1.81 13.95 -10.83
N LYS A 28 2.75 14.84 -10.52
CA LYS A 28 3.85 15.21 -11.43
C LYS A 28 4.73 14.01 -11.78
N MET A 29 5.05 13.15 -10.83
CA MET A 29 5.82 11.93 -11.08
C MET A 29 5.05 10.97 -12.01
N ILE A 30 3.76 10.78 -11.76
CA ILE A 30 2.91 9.95 -12.63
C ILE A 30 2.90 10.49 -14.06
N GLU A 31 2.66 11.79 -14.23
CA GLU A 31 2.59 12.45 -15.52
C GLU A 31 3.93 12.37 -16.26
N MET A 32 5.05 12.62 -15.58
CA MET A 32 6.38 12.51 -16.14
C MET A 32 6.69 11.08 -16.62
N CYS A 33 6.30 10.06 -15.85
CA CYS A 33 6.44 8.67 -16.28
C CYS A 33 5.60 8.39 -17.54
N ARG A 34 4.35 8.82 -17.56
CA ARG A 34 3.44 8.62 -18.69
C ARG A 34 3.96 9.31 -19.96
N GLU A 35 4.43 10.55 -19.86
CA GLU A 35 5.02 11.31 -20.98
C GLU A 35 6.26 10.62 -21.57
N ASN A 36 6.97 9.83 -20.77
CA ASN A 36 8.14 9.07 -21.20
C ASN A 36 7.84 7.59 -21.51
N GLY A 37 6.57 7.20 -21.61
CA GLY A 37 6.17 5.83 -21.93
C GLY A 37 6.47 4.82 -20.82
N ILE A 38 6.63 5.29 -19.58
CA ILE A 38 6.88 4.43 -18.42
C ILE A 38 5.53 4.07 -17.78
N GLN A 39 5.25 2.78 -17.70
CA GLN A 39 4.07 2.27 -17.01
C GLN A 39 4.19 2.47 -15.50
N VAL A 40 3.13 3.00 -14.89
CA VAL A 40 3.08 3.30 -13.44
C VAL A 40 2.12 2.37 -12.74
N MET A 41 2.53 1.88 -11.59
CA MET A 41 1.69 1.14 -10.66
C MET A 41 1.87 1.72 -9.26
N ILE A 42 0.76 1.91 -8.55
CA ILE A 42 0.75 2.37 -7.16
C ILE A 42 0.24 1.23 -6.32
N GLU A 43 1.13 0.64 -5.55
CA GLU A 43 0.84 -0.47 -4.66
C GLU A 43 1.19 -0.09 -3.22
N GLN A 44 0.54 -0.73 -2.28
CA GLN A 44 0.81 -0.54 -0.86
C GLN A 44 1.46 -1.80 -0.29
N LEU A 45 2.46 -1.60 0.55
CA LEU A 45 2.98 -2.67 1.40
C LEU A 45 1.89 -3.13 2.39
N PRO A 46 1.75 -4.44 2.61
CA PRO A 46 0.74 -4.95 3.53
C PRO A 46 1.02 -4.50 4.97
N MET A 47 -0.05 -4.27 5.69
CA MET A 47 -0.01 -4.05 7.14
C MET A 47 -0.17 -5.38 7.87
N ASN A 48 0.39 -5.50 9.08
CA ASN A 48 0.09 -6.63 9.93
C ASN A 48 -1.36 -6.55 10.47
N GLU A 49 -1.95 -7.70 10.77
CA GLU A 49 -3.36 -7.77 11.18
C GLU A 49 -3.67 -6.99 12.46
N THR A 50 -2.72 -6.89 13.39
CA THR A 50 -2.90 -6.13 14.64
C THR A 50 -2.97 -4.63 14.36
N SER A 51 -2.00 -4.08 13.61
CA SER A 51 -2.00 -2.67 13.23
C SER A 51 -3.19 -2.31 12.34
N TYR A 52 -3.52 -3.18 11.38
CA TYR A 52 -4.69 -2.99 10.52
C TYR A 52 -6.00 -2.96 11.32
N GLY A 53 -6.10 -3.81 12.35
CA GLY A 53 -7.30 -3.91 13.21
C GLY A 53 -7.55 -2.66 14.04
N ILE A 54 -6.52 -1.90 14.37
CA ILE A 54 -6.66 -0.67 15.17
C ILE A 54 -6.79 0.61 14.33
N LEU A 55 -6.70 0.51 13.00
CA LEU A 55 -6.93 1.66 12.12
C LEU A 55 -8.32 2.26 12.36
N GLN A 56 -8.38 3.56 12.46
CA GLN A 56 -9.66 4.26 12.53
C GLN A 56 -10.49 4.01 11.26
N PRO A 57 -11.83 3.89 11.37
CA PRO A 57 -12.68 3.71 10.20
C PRO A 57 -12.49 4.81 9.14
N ASP A 58 -12.30 6.03 9.57
CA ASP A 58 -12.08 7.19 8.69
C ASP A 58 -10.78 7.08 7.91
N PHE A 59 -9.71 6.52 8.52
CA PHE A 59 -8.46 6.26 7.80
C PHE A 59 -8.69 5.40 6.56
N LYS A 60 -9.41 4.28 6.70
CA LYS A 60 -9.70 3.35 5.60
C LYS A 60 -10.57 4.02 4.52
N THR A 61 -11.52 4.84 4.94
CA THR A 61 -12.40 5.58 4.04
C THR A 61 -11.62 6.62 3.25
N HIS A 62 -10.87 7.48 3.91
CA HIS A 62 -10.09 8.54 3.28
C HIS A 62 -8.97 7.98 2.37
N TYR A 63 -8.31 6.89 2.80
CA TYR A 63 -7.36 6.17 1.95
C TYR A 63 -8.02 5.73 0.64
N LYS A 64 -9.16 5.04 0.75
CA LYS A 64 -9.90 4.54 -0.42
C LYS A 64 -10.32 5.67 -1.34
N GLU A 65 -10.88 6.74 -0.79
CA GLU A 65 -11.32 7.91 -1.56
C GLU A 65 -10.17 8.56 -2.33
N TYR A 66 -9.03 8.74 -1.68
CA TYR A 66 -7.85 9.30 -2.32
C TYR A 66 -7.33 8.39 -3.46
N MET A 67 -7.19 7.09 -3.20
CA MET A 67 -6.72 6.13 -4.21
C MET A 67 -7.69 5.99 -5.39
N MET A 68 -9.00 6.02 -5.13
CA MET A 68 -10.01 6.07 -6.19
C MET A 68 -9.92 7.35 -7.02
N GLY A 69 -9.65 8.48 -6.38
CA GLY A 69 -9.41 9.75 -7.07
C GLY A 69 -8.22 9.67 -8.03
N LEU A 70 -7.13 9.04 -7.62
CA LEU A 70 -5.98 8.79 -8.50
C LEU A 70 -6.33 7.84 -9.66
N ALA A 71 -7.06 6.75 -9.37
CA ALA A 71 -7.47 5.80 -10.40
C ALA A 71 -8.39 6.44 -11.46
N VAL A 72 -9.26 7.35 -11.06
CA VAL A 72 -10.13 8.11 -11.98
C VAL A 72 -9.32 9.12 -12.79
N ALA A 73 -8.40 9.84 -12.16
CA ALA A 73 -7.56 10.83 -12.84
C ALA A 73 -6.59 10.19 -13.84
N TYR A 74 -6.11 8.97 -13.54
CA TYR A 74 -5.13 8.25 -14.34
C TYR A 74 -5.62 6.82 -14.66
N PRO A 75 -6.54 6.65 -15.62
CA PRO A 75 -7.14 5.33 -15.90
C PRO A 75 -6.18 4.26 -16.39
N ASP A 76 -5.02 4.65 -16.89
CA ASP A 76 -3.94 3.76 -17.35
C ASP A 76 -2.96 3.37 -16.23
N VAL A 77 -3.10 3.95 -15.05
CA VAL A 77 -2.30 3.62 -13.86
C VAL A 77 -3.04 2.60 -13.01
N ARG A 78 -2.35 1.52 -12.65
CA ARG A 78 -2.88 0.58 -11.65
C ARG A 78 -2.74 1.19 -10.27
N VAL A 79 -3.83 1.28 -9.53
CA VAL A 79 -3.85 1.83 -8.17
C VAL A 79 -4.46 0.83 -7.21
N ALA A 80 -3.74 0.50 -6.14
CA ALA A 80 -4.26 -0.33 -5.05
C ALA A 80 -5.25 0.48 -4.20
N ILE A 81 -6.54 0.19 -4.37
CA ILE A 81 -7.62 0.95 -3.73
C ILE A 81 -7.83 0.57 -2.26
N LYS A 82 -7.43 -0.63 -1.86
CA LYS A 82 -7.61 -1.14 -0.50
C LYS A 82 -6.27 -1.43 0.14
N PRO A 83 -6.08 -1.09 1.42
CA PRO A 83 -4.93 -1.55 2.17
C PRO A 83 -4.89 -3.08 2.22
N TYR A 84 -3.70 -3.65 2.06
CA TYR A 84 -3.48 -5.09 2.24
C TYR A 84 -3.21 -5.39 3.71
N CYS A 85 -3.73 -6.53 4.16
CA CYS A 85 -3.52 -7.03 5.51
C CYS A 85 -3.01 -8.47 5.44
N TYR A 86 -1.88 -8.72 6.10
CA TYR A 86 -1.32 -10.06 6.24
C TYR A 86 -1.28 -10.46 7.72
N ASN A 87 -1.33 -11.76 7.98
CA ASN A 87 -1.19 -12.28 9.34
C ASN A 87 0.15 -11.85 9.94
N ASN A 88 0.19 -11.69 11.26
CA ASN A 88 1.38 -11.27 12.00
C ASN A 88 2.60 -12.16 11.74
N GLU A 89 2.40 -13.44 11.43
CA GLU A 89 3.49 -14.40 11.13
C GLU A 89 4.34 -14.02 9.92
N TYR A 90 3.87 -13.11 9.07
CA TYR A 90 4.57 -12.61 7.90
C TYR A 90 5.45 -11.38 8.20
N PHE A 91 5.48 -10.94 9.44
CA PHE A 91 6.21 -9.73 9.85
C PHE A 91 7.35 -10.07 10.80
N GLY A 92 8.43 -9.30 10.69
CA GLY A 92 9.55 -9.35 11.61
C GLY A 92 9.41 -8.37 12.79
N ASP A 93 8.68 -7.28 12.55
CA ASP A 93 8.31 -6.27 13.53
C ASP A 93 6.95 -5.65 13.16
N ALA A 94 6.62 -4.47 13.71
CA ALA A 94 5.32 -3.83 13.48
C ALA A 94 5.07 -3.42 12.02
N ASP A 95 6.11 -3.17 11.24
CA ASP A 95 6.01 -2.52 9.94
C ASP A 95 6.73 -3.26 8.81
N HIS A 96 7.64 -4.18 9.14
CA HIS A 96 8.49 -4.83 8.15
C HIS A 96 8.14 -6.30 7.95
N LEU A 97 7.94 -6.70 6.71
CA LEU A 97 7.77 -8.09 6.33
C LEU A 97 9.05 -8.89 6.69
N ASN A 98 8.87 -10.10 7.23
CA ASN A 98 9.95 -11.07 7.35
C ASN A 98 10.19 -11.78 6.00
N GLU A 99 11.13 -12.72 5.96
CA GLU A 99 11.45 -13.45 4.73
C GLU A 99 10.23 -14.14 4.10
N LYS A 100 9.36 -14.74 4.92
CA LYS A 100 8.13 -15.39 4.47
C LYS A 100 7.17 -14.37 3.86
N GLY A 101 6.95 -13.24 4.53
CA GLY A 101 6.11 -12.15 4.05
C GLY A 101 6.63 -11.54 2.75
N CYS A 102 7.94 -11.32 2.66
CA CYS A 102 8.58 -10.82 1.44
C CYS A 102 8.36 -11.76 0.27
N ARG A 103 8.49 -13.07 0.46
CA ARG A 103 8.25 -14.07 -0.60
C ARG A 103 6.81 -14.01 -1.11
N VAL A 104 5.83 -14.00 -0.19
CA VAL A 104 4.41 -13.97 -0.55
C VAL A 104 4.05 -12.67 -1.28
N PHE A 105 4.51 -11.53 -0.78
CA PHE A 105 4.23 -10.24 -1.41
C PHE A 105 4.92 -10.08 -2.77
N SER A 106 6.18 -10.52 -2.89
CA SER A 106 6.89 -10.51 -4.18
C SER A 106 6.20 -11.40 -5.22
N GLN A 107 5.71 -12.58 -4.80
CA GLN A 107 4.94 -13.46 -5.67
C GLN A 107 3.62 -12.80 -6.12
N TYR A 108 2.93 -12.13 -5.22
CA TYR A 108 1.72 -11.36 -5.55
C TYR A 108 2.04 -10.27 -6.59
N ILE A 109 3.10 -9.49 -6.37
CA ILE A 109 3.50 -8.45 -7.34
C ILE A 109 3.82 -9.06 -8.71
N ALA A 110 4.59 -10.15 -8.74
CA ALA A 110 4.97 -10.79 -10.00
C ALA A 110 3.76 -11.34 -10.79
N THR A 111 2.84 -11.99 -10.12
CA THR A 111 1.72 -12.69 -10.79
C THR A 111 0.50 -11.80 -11.00
N GLU A 112 0.07 -11.08 -9.98
CA GLU A 112 -1.19 -10.34 -10.01
C GLU A 112 -1.02 -8.90 -10.52
N VAL A 113 0.13 -8.29 -10.26
CA VAL A 113 0.38 -6.89 -10.64
C VAL A 113 1.08 -6.83 -11.99
N LEU A 114 2.17 -7.57 -12.16
CA LEU A 114 2.95 -7.58 -13.41
C LEU A 114 2.42 -8.57 -14.46
N GLY A 115 1.53 -9.47 -14.05
CA GLY A 115 0.95 -10.46 -14.95
C GLY A 115 1.94 -11.54 -15.40
N GLU A 116 2.99 -11.81 -14.61
CA GLU A 116 3.93 -12.90 -14.91
C GLU A 116 3.24 -14.24 -14.71
N THR A 117 3.27 -15.08 -15.74
CA THR A 117 2.83 -16.47 -15.64
C THR A 117 3.95 -17.33 -15.09
N GLN A 118 3.59 -18.17 -14.12
CA GLN A 118 4.51 -19.19 -13.60
C GLN A 118 4.73 -20.30 -14.61
#